data_4554d53f6cf18a0b3788ff1526650d89
#
_entry.id   4554d53f6cf18a0b3788ff1526650d89
#
_cell.length_a   1.000
_cell.length_b   1.000
_cell.length_c   1.000
_cell.angle_alpha   90.00
_cell.angle_beta   90.00
_cell.angle_gamma   90.00
#
_symmetry.space_group_name_H-M   'P 1'
#
loop_
_entity.id
_entity.type
_entity.pdbx_description
1 polymer ?
#
loop_
_entity_poly.entity_id
_entity_poly.type
_entity_poly.pdbx_seq_one_letter_code
_entity_poly.pdbx_strand_id
1 'polypeptide(L)'
;MKLSKPKYIFVTGGVASSLGKGIISASIARLLQARGYSVTIQKLDPYINVDPGTLNPYEHGECYVTEDGAETDLDLGHYERFTNQPTSKSNNVTTGRIYKSVIEKERKGEYLGKTVQVIPHITDEIKRRIQLLAQTKKYDVIITEIGGTVGDIESQPFIESVRQLRYSLGYRNTALVHLTLIPYMAASGELKTKPTQHSVKALLENGLQPDILVLRAEHPLSTALKRKVALFCNVDANAVMESIDVPTIYEVPLKMHEQHLDEVVLDKLNLTADKEPDMAAWSAFVEKVKHPSKKIEIALVGKYTELPDAYKSICESFIHAGAVNDCKVKLRYVNSEKITRESAGAQLGKMSGILVAPGFGNRGIEGKIEAVRFARENNIPFLGICLGMQMAVVEYARHVLGLTGAHTSEVDPNTPYPVIDLMPDQQNI
;
A
#
# COMPACT_ATOMS: atom_id res chain seq x y z
N MET A 1 22.04 -18.39 -2.11
CA MET A 1 22.17 -19.44 -1.05
C MET A 1 20.96 -19.34 -0.16
N LYS A 2 20.12 -20.38 -0.07
CA LYS A 2 18.88 -20.31 0.72
C LYS A 2 19.23 -20.38 2.20
N LEU A 3 18.69 -19.48 3.02
CA LEU A 3 18.96 -19.47 4.45
C LEU A 3 18.24 -20.64 5.14
N SER A 4 18.86 -21.19 6.19
CA SER A 4 18.24 -22.25 7.00
C SER A 4 17.05 -21.74 7.82
N LYS A 5 17.07 -20.47 8.20
CA LYS A 5 15.98 -19.75 8.88
C LYS A 5 15.88 -18.34 8.29
N PRO A 6 14.67 -17.79 8.11
CA PRO A 6 14.50 -16.44 7.60
C PRO A 6 15.00 -15.39 8.60
N LYS A 7 15.45 -14.27 8.07
CA LYS A 7 15.72 -13.03 8.81
C LYS A 7 14.47 -12.15 8.82
N TYR A 8 14.38 -11.26 9.80
CA TYR A 8 13.22 -10.37 9.96
C TYR A 8 13.65 -8.91 9.97
N ILE A 9 12.92 -8.09 9.24
CA ILE A 9 13.05 -6.64 9.29
C ILE A 9 11.72 -6.09 9.79
N PHE A 10 11.75 -5.31 10.86
CA PHE A 10 10.59 -4.61 11.38
C PHE A 10 10.68 -3.15 10.97
N VAL A 11 9.60 -2.61 10.42
CA VAL A 11 9.54 -1.21 9.98
C VAL A 11 8.49 -0.49 10.80
N THR A 12 8.91 0.50 11.57
CA THR A 12 8.05 1.33 12.43
C THR A 12 8.10 2.78 11.98
N GLY A 13 7.11 3.57 12.35
CA GLY A 13 7.09 4.99 12.09
C GLY A 13 6.72 5.81 13.32
N GLY A 14 7.16 7.04 13.37
CA GLY A 14 6.86 7.97 14.43
C GLY A 14 6.70 9.39 13.93
N VAL A 15 6.28 10.30 14.82
CA VAL A 15 5.97 11.72 14.56
C VAL A 15 4.63 11.92 13.84
N ALA A 16 4.42 11.30 12.68
CA ALA A 16 3.20 11.45 11.87
C ALA A 16 2.89 10.17 11.09
N SER A 17 1.63 10.03 10.67
CA SER A 17 1.22 9.04 9.68
C SER A 17 1.73 9.40 8.28
N SER A 18 1.58 8.49 7.33
CA SER A 18 1.89 8.73 5.90
C SER A 18 3.32 9.16 5.57
N LEU A 19 4.30 8.79 6.41
CA LEU A 19 5.73 9.04 6.16
C LEU A 19 6.32 8.17 5.05
N GLY A 20 5.56 7.18 4.54
CA GLY A 20 6.01 6.29 3.48
C GLY A 20 6.65 4.99 3.98
N LYS A 21 6.21 4.45 5.13
CA LYS A 21 6.67 3.13 5.65
C LYS A 21 6.54 2.04 4.58
N GLY A 22 5.39 1.97 3.90
CA GLY A 22 5.13 0.99 2.84
C GLY A 22 6.13 1.09 1.70
N ILE A 23 6.42 2.29 1.25
CA ILE A 23 7.38 2.53 0.16
C ILE A 23 8.82 2.19 0.58
N ILE A 24 9.22 2.50 1.82
CA ILE A 24 10.54 2.12 2.33
C ILE A 24 10.64 0.60 2.51
N SER A 25 9.59 -0.04 3.04
CA SER A 25 9.51 -1.51 3.15
C SER A 25 9.65 -2.18 1.78
N ALA A 26 8.90 -1.68 0.79
CA ALA A 26 8.95 -2.16 -0.59
C ALA A 26 10.32 -1.89 -1.25
N SER A 27 10.94 -0.74 -0.95
CA SER A 27 12.28 -0.40 -1.46
C SER A 27 13.35 -1.33 -0.91
N ILE A 28 13.34 -1.61 0.40
CA ILE A 28 14.25 -2.58 1.02
C ILE A 28 14.05 -3.96 0.38
N ALA A 29 12.79 -4.41 0.22
CA ALA A 29 12.49 -5.68 -0.42
C ALA A 29 13.04 -5.75 -1.84
N ARG A 30 12.83 -4.71 -2.65
CA ARG A 30 13.32 -4.64 -4.02
C ARG A 30 14.84 -4.72 -4.09
N LEU A 31 15.55 -3.99 -3.24
CA LEU A 31 17.01 -3.99 -3.19
C LEU A 31 17.57 -5.36 -2.76
N LEU A 32 16.98 -6.00 -1.77
CA LEU A 32 17.37 -7.33 -1.34
C LEU A 32 17.09 -8.39 -2.43
N GLN A 33 15.97 -8.29 -3.13
CA GLN A 33 15.68 -9.15 -4.29
C GLN A 33 16.72 -8.95 -5.42
N ALA A 34 17.11 -7.71 -5.68
CA ALA A 34 18.14 -7.40 -6.68
C ALA A 34 19.51 -8.00 -6.33
N ARG A 35 19.77 -8.24 -5.04
CA ARG A 35 20.94 -8.99 -4.55
C ARG A 35 20.74 -10.52 -4.53
N GLY A 36 19.56 -11.01 -4.92
CA GLY A 36 19.24 -12.45 -5.04
C GLY A 36 18.60 -13.09 -3.83
N TYR A 37 18.18 -12.33 -2.82
CA TYR A 37 17.39 -12.86 -1.69
C TYR A 37 15.91 -13.00 -2.05
N SER A 38 15.28 -14.05 -1.54
CA SER A 38 13.81 -14.17 -1.60
C SER A 38 13.18 -13.40 -0.45
N VAL A 39 12.29 -12.45 -0.77
CA VAL A 39 11.74 -11.49 0.20
C VAL A 39 10.22 -11.45 0.11
N THR A 40 9.56 -11.32 1.25
CA THR A 40 8.14 -10.98 1.33
C THR A 40 7.91 -9.87 2.34
N ILE A 41 6.78 -9.16 2.20
CA ILE A 41 6.42 -8.06 3.10
C ILE A 41 5.08 -8.39 3.74
N GLN A 42 4.94 -8.10 5.04
CA GLN A 42 3.72 -8.23 5.81
C GLN A 42 3.34 -6.88 6.42
N LYS A 43 2.06 -6.56 6.40
CA LYS A 43 1.47 -5.37 7.03
C LYS A 43 0.72 -5.77 8.30
N LEU A 44 0.99 -5.05 9.39
CA LEU A 44 0.20 -5.13 10.63
C LEU A 44 -0.57 -3.82 10.80
N ASP A 45 -1.89 -3.89 10.73
CA ASP A 45 -2.77 -2.71 10.84
C ASP A 45 -3.41 -2.62 12.22
N PRO A 46 -3.27 -1.47 12.93
CA PRO A 46 -3.72 -1.34 14.32
C PRO A 46 -5.23 -1.10 14.48
N TYR A 47 -6.00 -0.99 13.40
CA TYR A 47 -7.46 -0.81 13.50
C TYR A 47 -8.19 -2.12 13.88
N ILE A 48 -9.37 -1.96 14.50
CA ILE A 48 -10.19 -3.07 15.04
C ILE A 48 -11.05 -3.75 13.95
N ASN A 49 -11.14 -3.20 12.77
CA ASN A 49 -11.79 -3.86 11.64
C ASN A 49 -11.13 -5.21 11.36
N VAL A 50 -11.92 -6.24 11.08
CA VAL A 50 -11.39 -7.58 10.76
C VAL A 50 -10.63 -7.56 9.44
N ASP A 51 -11.13 -6.81 8.47
CA ASP A 51 -10.52 -6.50 7.19
C ASP A 51 -10.97 -5.12 6.70
N PRO A 52 -10.36 -4.55 5.66
CA PRO A 52 -10.69 -3.23 5.15
C PRO A 52 -11.85 -3.21 4.15
N GLY A 53 -12.49 -4.34 3.84
CA GLY A 53 -13.52 -4.44 2.80
C GLY A 53 -14.72 -3.53 3.00
N THR A 54 -15.07 -3.22 4.24
CA THR A 54 -16.17 -2.31 4.61
C THR A 54 -15.72 -0.89 4.93
N LEU A 55 -14.42 -0.60 4.85
CA LEU A 55 -13.90 0.74 5.13
C LEU A 55 -14.27 1.72 4.02
N ASN A 56 -14.48 2.97 4.43
CA ASN A 56 -14.77 4.03 3.48
C ASN A 56 -13.53 4.38 2.65
N PRO A 57 -13.58 4.29 1.29
CA PRO A 57 -12.44 4.62 0.44
C PRO A 57 -11.94 6.07 0.60
N TYR A 58 -12.76 6.99 1.08
CA TYR A 58 -12.32 8.37 1.39
C TYR A 58 -11.43 8.48 2.62
N GLU A 59 -11.45 7.49 3.51
CA GLU A 59 -10.65 7.49 4.74
C GLU A 59 -9.40 6.63 4.61
N HIS A 60 -9.50 5.50 3.90
CA HIS A 60 -8.46 4.46 3.85
C HIS A 60 -7.90 4.17 2.46
N GLY A 61 -8.43 4.83 1.40
CA GLY A 61 -8.08 4.53 0.04
C GLY A 61 -8.77 3.25 -0.47
N GLU A 62 -8.21 2.64 -1.52
CA GLU A 62 -8.77 1.41 -2.09
C GLU A 62 -8.57 0.20 -1.16
N CYS A 63 -9.52 -0.72 -1.18
CA CYS A 63 -9.31 -2.08 -0.66
C CYS A 63 -8.56 -2.88 -1.72
N TYR A 64 -7.36 -3.36 -1.37
CA TYR A 64 -6.55 -4.18 -2.26
C TYR A 64 -6.88 -5.67 -2.03
N VAL A 65 -7.25 -6.38 -3.10
CA VAL A 65 -7.61 -7.81 -3.02
C VAL A 65 -6.43 -8.65 -3.49
N THR A 66 -5.97 -9.56 -2.63
CA THR A 66 -4.87 -10.48 -2.92
C THR A 66 -5.30 -11.61 -3.87
N GLU A 67 -4.34 -12.37 -4.42
CA GLU A 67 -4.61 -13.50 -5.32
C GLU A 67 -5.51 -14.57 -4.68
N ASP A 68 -5.41 -14.78 -3.37
CA ASP A 68 -6.25 -15.71 -2.60
C ASP A 68 -7.58 -15.09 -2.11
N GLY A 69 -7.98 -13.93 -2.64
CA GLY A 69 -9.26 -13.28 -2.40
C GLY A 69 -9.38 -12.54 -1.07
N ALA A 70 -8.27 -12.30 -0.36
CA ALA A 70 -8.32 -11.54 0.89
C ALA A 70 -8.39 -10.03 0.61
N GLU A 71 -9.33 -9.36 1.26
CA GLU A 71 -9.42 -7.90 1.31
C GLU A 71 -8.35 -7.36 2.27
N THR A 72 -7.54 -6.42 1.77
CA THR A 72 -6.34 -5.95 2.48
C THR A 72 -6.12 -4.45 2.28
N ASP A 73 -5.20 -3.88 3.05
CA ASP A 73 -4.77 -2.49 2.93
C ASP A 73 -4.08 -2.23 1.58
N LEU A 74 -4.21 -1.01 1.08
CA LEU A 74 -3.66 -0.56 -0.21
C LEU A 74 -2.13 -0.70 -0.32
N ASP A 75 -1.42 -0.72 0.80
CA ASP A 75 0.04 -0.89 0.82
C ASP A 75 0.48 -2.24 0.24
N LEU A 76 -0.36 -3.28 0.30
CA LEU A 76 -0.06 -4.55 -0.34
C LEU A 76 0.10 -4.41 -1.86
N GLY A 77 -0.66 -3.53 -2.47
CA GLY A 77 -0.48 -3.17 -3.89
C GLY A 77 0.91 -2.58 -4.16
N HIS A 78 1.42 -1.71 -3.27
CA HIS A 78 2.79 -1.21 -3.38
C HIS A 78 3.82 -2.33 -3.25
N TYR A 79 3.62 -3.25 -2.29
CA TYR A 79 4.54 -4.39 -2.11
C TYR A 79 4.63 -5.24 -3.37
N GLU A 80 3.50 -5.59 -3.98
CA GLU A 80 3.47 -6.37 -5.21
C GLU A 80 4.10 -5.62 -6.40
N ARG A 81 3.81 -4.33 -6.57
CA ARG A 81 4.37 -3.51 -7.66
C ARG A 81 5.89 -3.38 -7.59
N PHE A 82 6.46 -3.33 -6.38
CA PHE A 82 7.91 -3.22 -6.19
C PHE A 82 8.62 -4.56 -6.27
N THR A 83 8.00 -5.63 -5.77
CA THR A 83 8.65 -6.94 -5.66
C THR A 83 8.30 -7.89 -6.80
N ASN A 84 7.24 -7.60 -7.56
CA ASN A 84 6.66 -8.51 -8.55
C ASN A 84 6.38 -9.91 -7.97
N GLN A 85 5.92 -9.95 -6.70
CA GLN A 85 5.58 -11.16 -5.98
C GLN A 85 4.15 -11.04 -5.46
N PRO A 86 3.27 -12.02 -5.69
CA PRO A 86 1.92 -12.00 -5.16
C PRO A 86 1.95 -12.06 -3.63
N THR A 87 1.01 -11.34 -3.02
CA THR A 87 0.72 -11.40 -1.59
C THR A 87 -0.51 -12.29 -1.34
N SER A 88 -0.71 -12.65 -0.09
CA SER A 88 -1.80 -13.50 0.38
C SER A 88 -2.41 -12.92 1.66
N LYS A 89 -3.50 -13.51 2.13
CA LYS A 89 -4.12 -13.18 3.43
C LYS A 89 -3.16 -13.23 4.62
N SER A 90 -2.03 -13.92 4.49
CA SER A 90 -1.01 -13.96 5.54
C SER A 90 -0.10 -12.73 5.55
N ASN A 91 -0.13 -11.93 4.48
CA ASN A 91 0.66 -10.71 4.35
C ASN A 91 -0.03 -9.48 4.97
N ASN A 92 -1.31 -9.58 5.34
CA ASN A 92 -2.02 -8.52 6.05
C ASN A 92 -2.69 -9.05 7.33
N VAL A 93 -2.44 -8.40 8.45
CA VAL A 93 -2.97 -8.78 9.75
C VAL A 93 -3.48 -7.55 10.47
N THR A 94 -4.77 -7.53 10.81
CA THR A 94 -5.41 -6.44 11.56
C THR A 94 -5.53 -6.77 13.03
N THR A 95 -5.60 -5.76 13.89
CA THR A 95 -5.94 -5.92 15.30
C THR A 95 -7.24 -6.70 15.47
N GLY A 96 -8.27 -6.39 14.66
CA GLY A 96 -9.56 -7.10 14.70
C GLY A 96 -9.42 -8.60 14.46
N ARG A 97 -8.62 -9.00 13.48
CA ARG A 97 -8.33 -10.43 13.22
C ARG A 97 -7.62 -11.13 14.39
N ILE A 98 -6.69 -10.42 15.03
CA ILE A 98 -5.96 -10.95 16.21
C ILE A 98 -6.93 -11.16 17.37
N TYR A 99 -7.67 -10.12 17.76
CA TYR A 99 -8.59 -10.19 18.90
C TYR A 99 -9.71 -11.20 18.65
N LYS A 100 -10.30 -11.22 17.45
CA LYS A 100 -11.29 -12.23 17.07
C LYS A 100 -10.76 -13.64 17.28
N SER A 101 -9.55 -13.94 16.79
CA SER A 101 -8.92 -15.26 16.96
C SER A 101 -8.75 -15.64 18.44
N VAL A 102 -8.27 -14.71 19.26
CA VAL A 102 -8.06 -14.98 20.70
C VAL A 102 -9.38 -15.16 21.44
N ILE A 103 -10.39 -14.33 21.16
CA ILE A 103 -11.73 -14.42 21.76
C ILE A 103 -12.39 -15.75 21.36
N GLU A 104 -12.32 -16.15 20.09
CA GLU A 104 -12.87 -17.43 19.62
C GLU A 104 -12.21 -18.63 20.32
N LYS A 105 -10.92 -18.60 20.55
CA LYS A 105 -10.19 -19.64 21.29
C LYS A 105 -10.62 -19.68 22.77
N GLU A 106 -10.81 -18.50 23.37
CA GLU A 106 -11.31 -18.40 24.74
C GLU A 106 -12.71 -19.05 24.84
N ARG A 107 -13.63 -18.67 23.95
CA ARG A 107 -15.00 -19.22 23.92
C ARG A 107 -15.05 -20.72 23.69
N LYS A 108 -14.06 -21.29 22.98
CA LYS A 108 -13.90 -22.73 22.77
C LYS A 108 -13.20 -23.44 23.92
N GLY A 109 -12.78 -22.72 24.97
CA GLY A 109 -12.11 -23.29 26.15
C GLY A 109 -10.64 -23.68 25.91
N GLU A 110 -10.03 -23.23 24.82
CA GLU A 110 -8.63 -23.60 24.50
C GLU A 110 -7.61 -23.09 25.53
N TYR A 111 -7.96 -22.10 26.34
CA TYR A 111 -7.11 -21.59 27.42
C TYR A 111 -7.35 -22.26 28.78
N LEU A 112 -8.17 -23.31 28.85
CA LEU A 112 -8.41 -24.15 30.04
C LEU A 112 -8.76 -23.35 31.30
N GLY A 113 -9.58 -22.32 31.18
CA GLY A 113 -10.03 -21.47 32.29
C GLY A 113 -9.03 -20.44 32.80
N LYS A 114 -7.88 -20.27 32.13
CA LYS A 114 -6.91 -19.22 32.48
C LYS A 114 -7.47 -17.83 32.14
N THR A 115 -7.07 -16.83 32.92
CA THR A 115 -7.31 -15.44 32.58
C THR A 115 -6.59 -15.08 31.28
N VAL A 116 -7.33 -14.64 30.25
CA VAL A 116 -6.78 -14.22 28.96
C VAL A 116 -6.49 -12.71 29.01
N GLN A 117 -5.25 -12.33 28.66
CA GLN A 117 -4.76 -10.97 28.76
C GLN A 117 -4.04 -10.56 27.46
N VAL A 118 -3.77 -9.26 27.30
CA VAL A 118 -3.01 -8.76 26.14
C VAL A 118 -1.63 -9.43 26.10
N ILE A 119 -0.94 -9.46 27.23
CA ILE A 119 0.29 -10.22 27.41
C ILE A 119 -0.03 -11.42 28.32
N PRO A 120 0.20 -12.69 27.89
CA PRO A 120 0.88 -13.07 26.63
C PRO A 120 -0.07 -13.36 25.44
N HIS A 121 -1.38 -13.48 25.61
CA HIS A 121 -2.25 -14.16 24.64
C HIS A 121 -2.39 -13.41 23.31
N ILE A 122 -2.62 -12.08 23.35
CA ILE A 122 -2.65 -11.24 22.13
C ILE A 122 -1.26 -11.15 21.51
N THR A 123 -0.23 -10.92 22.31
CA THR A 123 1.15 -10.84 21.80
C THR A 123 1.64 -12.16 21.21
N ASP A 124 1.25 -13.29 21.76
CA ASP A 124 1.58 -14.61 21.20
C ASP A 124 0.88 -14.86 19.87
N GLU A 125 -0.38 -14.47 19.73
CA GLU A 125 -1.10 -14.57 18.46
C GLU A 125 -0.47 -13.65 17.40
N ILE A 126 -0.07 -12.42 17.75
CA ILE A 126 0.65 -11.51 16.85
C ILE A 126 1.98 -12.15 16.39
N LYS A 127 2.79 -12.63 17.32
CA LYS A 127 4.06 -13.29 17.01
C LYS A 127 3.86 -14.52 16.10
N ARG A 128 2.84 -15.32 16.40
CA ARG A 128 2.46 -16.46 15.56
C ARG A 128 2.13 -16.02 14.13
N ARG A 129 1.37 -14.95 13.96
CA ARG A 129 1.01 -14.40 12.63
C ARG A 129 2.23 -13.87 11.89
N ILE A 130 3.14 -13.17 12.56
CA ILE A 130 4.39 -12.71 11.95
C ILE A 130 5.22 -13.89 11.44
N GLN A 131 5.25 -14.99 12.19
CA GLN A 131 6.06 -16.16 11.84
C GLN A 131 5.40 -17.13 10.84
N LEU A 132 4.12 -16.96 10.50
CA LEU A 132 3.44 -17.86 9.55
C LEU A 132 4.13 -17.90 8.17
N LEU A 133 4.57 -16.76 7.68
CA LEU A 133 5.27 -16.68 6.39
C LEU A 133 6.60 -17.45 6.39
N ALA A 134 7.26 -17.55 7.56
CA ALA A 134 8.48 -18.33 7.72
C ALA A 134 8.24 -19.85 7.56
N GLN A 135 7.06 -20.33 7.93
CA GLN A 135 6.71 -21.75 7.86
C GLN A 135 6.64 -22.26 6.42
N THR A 136 6.41 -21.37 5.46
CA THR A 136 6.39 -21.72 4.04
C THR A 136 7.77 -22.11 3.50
N LYS A 137 8.84 -21.75 4.20
CA LYS A 137 10.24 -21.92 3.78
C LYS A 137 10.56 -21.35 2.40
N LYS A 138 9.79 -20.37 1.96
CA LYS A 138 9.94 -19.74 0.63
C LYS A 138 10.88 -18.54 0.68
N TYR A 139 10.97 -17.86 1.84
CA TYR A 139 11.59 -16.55 1.96
C TYR A 139 12.85 -16.59 2.81
N ASP A 140 13.87 -15.85 2.40
CA ASP A 140 15.10 -15.61 3.15
C ASP A 140 14.92 -14.44 4.13
N VAL A 141 14.14 -13.43 3.72
CA VAL A 141 13.87 -12.25 4.53
C VAL A 141 12.36 -11.96 4.56
N ILE A 142 11.85 -11.69 5.75
CA ILE A 142 10.46 -11.27 5.99
C ILE A 142 10.50 -9.85 6.53
N ILE A 143 9.90 -8.91 5.82
CA ILE A 143 9.74 -7.53 6.25
C ILE A 143 8.36 -7.38 6.85
N THR A 144 8.26 -6.89 8.09
CA THR A 144 6.99 -6.63 8.76
C THR A 144 6.85 -5.14 9.01
N GLU A 145 5.94 -4.50 8.29
CA GLU A 145 5.58 -3.12 8.50
C GLU A 145 4.55 -3.00 9.62
N ILE A 146 4.84 -2.16 10.61
CA ILE A 146 3.94 -1.87 11.72
C ILE A 146 3.13 -0.60 11.37
N GLY A 147 1.84 -0.76 11.22
CA GLY A 147 0.90 0.34 11.00
C GLY A 147 0.79 1.25 12.22
N GLY A 148 0.27 2.46 12.00
CA GLY A 148 0.17 3.48 13.04
C GLY A 148 1.49 4.17 13.34
N THR A 149 1.51 4.90 14.46
CA THR A 149 2.64 5.71 14.92
C THR A 149 3.11 5.19 16.28
N VAL A 150 4.42 5.14 16.49
CA VAL A 150 4.99 4.76 17.79
C VAL A 150 4.55 5.78 18.83
N GLY A 151 3.93 5.29 19.91
CA GLY A 151 3.30 6.10 20.96
C GLY A 151 1.77 6.02 20.95
N ASP A 152 1.16 5.61 19.83
CA ASP A 152 -0.28 5.40 19.76
C ASP A 152 -0.69 4.12 20.50
N ILE A 153 -1.80 4.19 21.24
CA ILE A 153 -2.33 3.07 22.05
C ILE A 153 -2.59 1.84 21.17
N GLU A 154 -3.12 2.05 19.97
CA GLU A 154 -3.50 1.01 19.04
C GLU A 154 -2.31 0.16 18.58
N SER A 155 -1.12 0.78 18.50
CA SER A 155 0.10 0.11 18.03
C SER A 155 0.84 -0.65 19.15
N GLN A 156 0.53 -0.41 20.42
CA GLN A 156 1.26 -0.94 21.57
C GLN A 156 1.39 -2.49 21.56
N PRO A 157 0.33 -3.28 21.30
CA PRO A 157 0.46 -4.74 21.29
C PRO A 157 1.40 -5.24 20.19
N PHE A 158 1.45 -4.55 19.04
CA PHE A 158 2.38 -4.88 17.96
C PHE A 158 3.82 -4.56 18.33
N ILE A 159 4.07 -3.37 18.89
CA ILE A 159 5.39 -2.93 19.35
C ILE A 159 5.93 -3.88 20.41
N GLU A 160 5.11 -4.25 21.40
CA GLU A 160 5.49 -5.23 22.43
C GLU A 160 5.79 -6.61 21.83
N SER A 161 5.01 -7.06 20.86
CA SER A 161 5.25 -8.33 20.16
C SER A 161 6.57 -8.32 19.38
N VAL A 162 6.91 -7.22 18.72
CA VAL A 162 8.19 -7.03 18.04
C VAL A 162 9.35 -7.07 19.03
N ARG A 163 9.22 -6.40 20.18
CA ARG A 163 10.22 -6.45 21.26
C ARG A 163 10.50 -7.87 21.71
N GLN A 164 9.44 -8.64 21.97
CA GLN A 164 9.55 -10.05 22.37
C GLN A 164 10.17 -10.92 21.27
N LEU A 165 9.77 -10.72 20.01
CA LEU A 165 10.33 -11.45 18.87
C LEU A 165 11.80 -11.16 18.66
N ARG A 166 12.23 -9.92 18.71
CA ARG A 166 13.64 -9.55 18.57
C ARG A 166 14.50 -10.21 19.63
N TYR A 167 14.00 -10.27 20.86
CA TYR A 167 14.70 -10.98 21.95
C TYR A 167 14.79 -12.48 21.68
N SER A 168 13.68 -13.13 21.29
CA SER A 168 13.63 -14.58 21.09
C SER A 168 14.36 -15.07 19.84
N LEU A 169 14.35 -14.29 18.76
CA LEU A 169 15.03 -14.62 17.51
C LEU A 169 16.53 -14.24 17.54
N GLY A 170 16.89 -13.31 18.39
CA GLY A 170 18.23 -12.73 18.50
C GLY A 170 18.46 -11.56 17.54
N TYR A 171 19.17 -10.55 18.01
CA TYR A 171 19.40 -9.30 17.29
C TYR A 171 20.13 -9.45 15.95
N ARG A 172 20.96 -10.48 15.78
CA ARG A 172 21.62 -10.79 14.49
C ARG A 172 20.68 -11.39 13.43
N ASN A 173 19.45 -11.73 13.82
CA ASN A 173 18.44 -12.27 12.93
C ASN A 173 17.30 -11.30 12.67
N THR A 174 17.39 -10.10 13.26
CA THR A 174 16.35 -9.08 13.18
C THR A 174 16.97 -7.69 12.98
N ALA A 175 16.35 -6.85 12.19
CA ALA A 175 16.70 -5.44 12.09
C ALA A 175 15.43 -4.58 12.32
N LEU A 176 15.60 -3.43 12.95
CA LEU A 176 14.53 -2.46 13.18
C LEU A 176 14.83 -1.17 12.44
N VAL A 177 14.01 -0.87 11.45
CA VAL A 177 14.03 0.37 10.69
C VAL A 177 12.96 1.30 11.23
N HIS A 178 13.33 2.52 11.60
CA HIS A 178 12.39 3.48 12.13
C HIS A 178 12.34 4.74 11.26
N LEU A 179 11.15 5.05 10.74
CA LEU A 179 10.90 6.24 9.94
C LEU A 179 10.46 7.40 10.83
N THR A 180 11.05 8.57 10.60
CA THR A 180 10.68 9.79 11.32
C THR A 180 10.66 10.99 10.38
N LEU A 181 10.20 12.12 10.89
CA LEU A 181 10.10 13.37 10.15
C LEU A 181 11.14 14.39 10.66
N ILE A 182 11.83 15.03 9.73
CA ILE A 182 12.63 16.24 9.94
C ILE A 182 11.89 17.42 9.31
N PRO A 183 11.01 18.10 10.05
CA PRO A 183 10.23 19.19 9.49
C PRO A 183 11.12 20.42 9.22
N TYR A 184 10.82 21.11 8.12
CA TYR A 184 11.38 22.41 7.81
C TYR A 184 10.48 23.51 8.36
N MET A 185 11.06 24.37 9.16
CA MET A 185 10.34 25.53 9.74
C MET A 185 10.59 26.76 8.87
N ALA A 186 9.68 27.04 7.94
CA ALA A 186 9.82 28.12 6.98
C ALA A 186 10.10 29.49 7.64
N ALA A 187 9.49 29.77 8.80
CA ALA A 187 9.68 31.03 9.52
C ALA A 187 11.11 31.24 10.02
N SER A 188 11.85 30.17 10.36
CA SER A 188 13.23 30.23 10.84
C SER A 188 14.26 29.75 9.81
N GLY A 189 13.82 29.22 8.67
CA GLY A 189 14.69 28.65 7.64
C GLY A 189 15.46 27.41 8.10
N GLU A 190 14.94 26.65 9.05
CA GLU A 190 15.70 25.59 9.70
C GLU A 190 14.98 24.22 9.70
N LEU A 191 15.78 23.17 9.54
CA LEU A 191 15.35 21.79 9.76
C LEU A 191 15.44 21.44 11.26
N LYS A 192 14.36 20.86 11.82
CA LYS A 192 14.26 20.54 13.24
C LYS A 192 14.38 19.05 13.52
N THR A 193 15.36 18.66 14.33
CA THR A 193 15.65 17.26 14.68
C THR A 193 14.90 16.77 15.93
N LYS A 194 14.29 17.67 16.70
CA LYS A 194 13.60 17.32 17.95
C LYS A 194 12.47 16.29 17.77
N PRO A 195 11.58 16.40 16.76
CA PRO A 195 10.53 15.39 16.56
C PRO A 195 11.09 13.97 16.37
N THR A 196 12.16 13.82 15.59
CA THR A 196 12.88 12.55 15.43
C THR A 196 13.43 12.03 16.76
N GLN A 197 14.10 12.88 17.55
CA GLN A 197 14.65 12.49 18.85
C GLN A 197 13.55 12.02 19.81
N HIS A 198 12.39 12.69 19.84
CA HIS A 198 11.26 12.30 20.68
C HIS A 198 10.65 10.98 20.20
N SER A 199 10.52 10.79 18.90
CA SER A 199 9.99 9.54 18.33
C SER A 199 10.88 8.34 18.67
N VAL A 200 12.21 8.48 18.53
CA VAL A 200 13.15 7.42 18.92
C VAL A 200 13.12 7.18 20.42
N LYS A 201 12.97 8.24 21.24
CA LYS A 201 12.85 8.11 22.69
C LYS A 201 11.59 7.32 23.06
N ALA A 202 10.45 7.61 22.44
CA ALA A 202 9.22 6.84 22.66
C ALA A 202 9.37 5.37 22.27
N LEU A 203 10.14 5.07 21.20
CA LEU A 203 10.45 3.70 20.83
C LEU A 203 11.34 3.01 21.85
N LEU A 204 12.34 3.71 22.39
CA LEU A 204 13.21 3.23 23.47
C LEU A 204 12.45 2.96 24.77
N GLU A 205 11.47 3.78 25.12
CA GLU A 205 10.58 3.56 26.27
C GLU A 205 9.81 2.22 26.16
N ASN A 206 9.56 1.75 24.95
CA ASN A 206 9.01 0.42 24.66
C ASN A 206 10.07 -0.69 24.58
N GLY A 207 11.33 -0.41 24.95
CA GLY A 207 12.41 -1.40 24.94
C GLY A 207 12.95 -1.75 23.55
N LEU A 208 12.75 -0.89 22.56
CA LEU A 208 13.20 -1.08 21.18
C LEU A 208 14.22 0.01 20.78
N GLN A 209 15.43 -0.41 20.43
CA GLN A 209 16.45 0.45 19.82
C GLN A 209 16.38 0.28 18.30
N PRO A 210 16.21 1.35 17.50
CA PRO A 210 16.31 1.24 16.06
C PRO A 210 17.75 0.95 15.62
N ASP A 211 17.89 0.11 14.62
CA ASP A 211 19.17 -0.19 13.96
C ASP A 211 19.45 0.77 12.81
N ILE A 212 18.38 1.22 12.14
CA ILE A 212 18.42 2.10 10.99
C ILE A 212 17.35 3.19 11.16
N LEU A 213 17.72 4.43 10.85
CA LEU A 213 16.79 5.55 10.77
C LEU A 213 16.60 6.00 9.33
N VAL A 214 15.34 6.20 8.94
CA VAL A 214 14.98 6.84 7.68
C VAL A 214 14.29 8.17 7.99
N LEU A 215 14.92 9.25 7.59
CA LEU A 215 14.51 10.62 7.91
C LEU A 215 13.75 11.22 6.73
N ARG A 216 12.44 11.30 6.85
CA ARG A 216 11.60 11.99 5.87
C ARG A 216 11.82 13.51 6.00
N ALA A 217 12.14 14.17 4.88
CA ALA A 217 12.38 15.60 4.86
C ALA A 217 12.01 16.19 3.48
N GLU A 218 11.62 17.47 3.46
CA GLU A 218 11.37 18.21 2.22
C GLU A 218 12.67 18.64 1.53
N HIS A 219 13.73 18.86 2.31
CA HIS A 219 15.01 19.35 1.85
C HIS A 219 16.14 18.38 2.17
N PRO A 220 17.21 18.34 1.37
CA PRO A 220 18.38 17.50 1.63
C PRO A 220 19.00 17.78 3.00
N LEU A 221 19.42 16.73 3.67
CA LEU A 221 20.00 16.79 5.01
C LEU A 221 21.53 16.88 4.94
N SER A 222 22.10 17.84 5.62
CA SER A 222 23.56 17.92 5.72
C SER A 222 24.14 16.72 6.49
N THR A 223 25.38 16.35 6.16
CA THR A 223 26.12 15.31 6.89
C THR A 223 26.22 15.62 8.40
N ALA A 224 26.38 16.91 8.74
CA ALA A 224 26.44 17.33 10.13
C ALA A 224 25.11 17.08 10.86
N LEU A 225 23.96 17.32 10.19
CA LEU A 225 22.64 17.06 10.76
C LEU A 225 22.42 15.54 10.92
N LYS A 226 22.76 14.73 9.93
CA LYS A 226 22.68 13.27 10.03
C LYS A 226 23.52 12.72 11.19
N ARG A 227 24.78 13.18 11.36
CA ARG A 227 25.65 12.82 12.50
C ARG A 227 25.06 13.23 13.83
N LYS A 228 24.47 14.43 13.91
CA LYS A 228 23.77 14.90 15.11
C LYS A 228 22.60 13.97 15.48
N VAL A 229 21.75 13.61 14.51
CA VAL A 229 20.64 12.66 14.72
C VAL A 229 21.17 11.31 15.16
N ALA A 230 22.18 10.78 14.49
CA ALA A 230 22.83 9.50 14.83
C ALA A 230 23.27 9.47 16.30
N LEU A 231 23.96 10.52 16.76
CA LEU A 231 24.43 10.64 18.13
C LEU A 231 23.27 10.66 19.14
N PHE A 232 22.24 11.49 18.91
CA PHE A 232 21.10 11.61 19.83
C PHE A 232 20.20 10.40 19.88
N CYS A 233 20.17 9.61 18.79
CA CYS A 233 19.32 8.43 18.63
C CYS A 233 20.08 7.12 18.88
N ASN A 234 21.38 7.19 19.19
CA ASN A 234 22.25 6.04 19.41
C ASN A 234 22.19 5.03 18.23
N VAL A 235 22.34 5.55 17.01
CA VAL A 235 22.38 4.81 15.76
C VAL A 235 23.68 5.12 15.04
N ASP A 236 24.25 4.14 14.33
CA ASP A 236 25.45 4.35 13.52
C ASP A 236 25.22 5.46 12.47
N ALA A 237 26.22 6.30 12.24
CA ALA A 237 26.07 7.44 11.33
C ALA A 237 25.80 6.99 9.87
N ASN A 238 26.32 5.83 9.46
CA ASN A 238 26.05 5.20 8.16
C ASN A 238 24.68 4.51 8.07
N ALA A 239 23.96 4.37 9.19
CA ALA A 239 22.61 3.82 9.26
C ALA A 239 21.52 4.91 9.35
N VAL A 240 21.85 6.17 9.05
CA VAL A 240 20.92 7.30 9.01
C VAL A 240 20.71 7.71 7.55
N MET A 241 19.59 7.32 6.98
CA MET A 241 19.19 7.60 5.60
C MET A 241 18.28 8.83 5.55
N GLU A 242 18.33 9.59 4.47
CA GLU A 242 17.31 10.59 4.16
C GLU A 242 16.35 10.08 3.10
N SER A 243 15.09 10.45 3.23
CA SER A 243 14.05 10.21 2.24
C SER A 243 13.37 11.53 1.90
N ILE A 244 13.85 12.16 0.83
CA ILE A 244 13.29 13.41 0.29
C ILE A 244 12.21 13.13 -0.73
N ASP A 245 11.44 14.15 -1.09
CA ASP A 245 10.44 14.06 -2.14
C ASP A 245 11.08 13.76 -3.49
N VAL A 246 10.50 12.82 -4.21
CA VAL A 246 10.94 12.38 -5.53
C VAL A 246 9.78 12.46 -6.52
N PRO A 247 10.06 12.63 -7.83
CA PRO A 247 9.01 12.74 -8.86
C PRO A 247 8.10 11.51 -8.97
N THR A 248 8.60 10.35 -8.60
CA THR A 248 7.85 9.08 -8.59
C THR A 248 8.33 8.19 -7.44
N ILE A 249 7.40 7.47 -6.80
CA ILE A 249 7.75 6.52 -5.73
C ILE A 249 8.72 5.42 -6.19
N TYR A 250 8.72 5.11 -7.49
CA TYR A 250 9.63 4.12 -8.08
C TYR A 250 11.11 4.56 -8.10
N GLU A 251 11.39 5.84 -7.87
CA GLU A 251 12.77 6.33 -7.72
C GLU A 251 13.33 6.07 -6.30
N VAL A 252 12.46 5.85 -5.30
CA VAL A 252 12.89 5.68 -3.90
C VAL A 252 13.89 4.53 -3.72
N PRO A 253 13.73 3.32 -4.31
CA PRO A 253 14.74 2.26 -4.18
C PRO A 253 16.13 2.69 -4.66
N LEU A 254 16.22 3.45 -5.76
CA LEU A 254 17.48 3.95 -6.30
C LEU A 254 18.12 4.96 -5.33
N LYS A 255 17.31 5.88 -4.75
CA LYS A 255 17.78 6.84 -3.75
C LYS A 255 18.23 6.19 -2.44
N MET A 256 17.62 5.08 -2.05
CA MET A 256 18.04 4.30 -0.89
C MET A 256 19.34 3.52 -1.17
N HIS A 257 19.48 2.99 -2.38
CA HIS A 257 20.71 2.31 -2.81
C HIS A 257 21.90 3.29 -2.90
N GLU A 258 21.71 4.50 -3.44
CA GLU A 258 22.73 5.56 -3.45
C GLU A 258 23.27 5.89 -2.04
N GLN A 259 22.49 5.62 -1.01
CA GLN A 259 22.88 5.80 0.40
C GLN A 259 23.32 4.48 1.07
N HIS A 260 23.49 3.40 0.32
CA HIS A 260 23.91 2.08 0.81
C HIS A 260 22.96 1.43 1.83
N LEU A 261 21.65 1.74 1.77
CA LEU A 261 20.66 1.17 2.70
C LEU A 261 20.67 -0.37 2.68
N ASP A 262 20.76 -0.97 1.52
CA ASP A 262 20.80 -2.42 1.33
C ASP A 262 22.03 -3.06 1.98
N GLU A 263 23.19 -2.45 1.90
CA GLU A 263 24.43 -2.92 2.55
C GLU A 263 24.31 -2.83 4.08
N VAL A 264 23.78 -1.72 4.59
CA VAL A 264 23.54 -1.54 6.03
C VAL A 264 22.53 -2.57 6.55
N VAL A 265 21.45 -2.84 5.79
CA VAL A 265 20.48 -3.88 6.15
C VAL A 265 21.13 -5.27 6.21
N LEU A 266 21.96 -5.61 5.21
CA LEU A 266 22.66 -6.89 5.18
C LEU A 266 23.63 -7.02 6.37
N ASP A 267 24.39 -5.98 6.69
CA ASP A 267 25.28 -5.95 7.86
C ASP A 267 24.50 -6.19 9.16
N LYS A 268 23.40 -5.44 9.41
CA LYS A 268 22.57 -5.62 10.61
C LYS A 268 21.96 -7.02 10.73
N LEU A 269 21.68 -7.66 9.61
CA LEU A 269 21.16 -9.04 9.57
C LEU A 269 22.25 -10.12 9.54
N ASN A 270 23.52 -9.73 9.53
CA ASN A 270 24.66 -10.64 9.36
C ASN A 270 24.48 -11.52 8.10
N LEU A 271 24.15 -10.87 7.00
CA LEU A 271 24.03 -11.44 5.67
C LEU A 271 25.19 -10.97 4.78
N THR A 272 25.54 -11.76 3.77
CA THR A 272 26.64 -11.43 2.89
C THR A 272 26.20 -10.47 1.77
N ALA A 273 27.07 -9.56 1.39
CA ALA A 273 26.89 -8.63 0.29
C ALA A 273 27.68 -9.09 -0.96
N ASP A 274 27.68 -10.38 -1.26
CA ASP A 274 28.55 -10.99 -2.31
C ASP A 274 28.18 -10.52 -3.73
N LYS A 275 26.99 -9.95 -3.91
CA LYS A 275 26.51 -9.47 -5.22
C LYS A 275 26.02 -8.04 -5.09
N GLU A 276 26.43 -7.20 -6.03
CA GLU A 276 25.81 -5.90 -6.25
C GLU A 276 24.33 -6.07 -6.68
N PRO A 277 23.44 -5.16 -6.29
CA PRO A 277 22.05 -5.27 -6.67
C PRO A 277 21.88 -4.97 -8.17
N ASP A 278 21.26 -5.88 -8.90
CA ASP A 278 20.89 -5.63 -10.29
C ASP A 278 19.64 -4.77 -10.36
N MET A 279 19.87 -3.48 -10.54
CA MET A 279 18.82 -2.45 -10.67
C MET A 279 18.67 -1.90 -12.09
N ALA A 280 19.32 -2.51 -13.10
CA ALA A 280 19.34 -1.99 -14.46
C ALA A 280 17.93 -1.85 -15.07
N ALA A 281 17.13 -2.91 -15.01
CA ALA A 281 15.76 -2.89 -15.51
C ALA A 281 14.86 -1.89 -14.74
N TRP A 282 15.05 -1.78 -13.42
CA TRP A 282 14.33 -0.83 -12.59
C TRP A 282 14.69 0.62 -12.93
N SER A 283 15.97 0.91 -13.07
CA SER A 283 16.46 2.23 -13.48
C SER A 283 15.91 2.63 -14.86
N ALA A 284 15.92 1.71 -15.82
CA ALA A 284 15.36 1.96 -17.15
C ALA A 284 13.86 2.25 -17.10
N PHE A 285 13.11 1.57 -16.23
CA PHE A 285 11.69 1.86 -16.01
C PHE A 285 11.49 3.26 -15.40
N VAL A 286 12.25 3.60 -14.36
CA VAL A 286 12.18 4.92 -13.71
C VAL A 286 12.49 6.05 -14.71
N GLU A 287 13.50 5.89 -15.58
CA GLU A 287 13.82 6.88 -16.61
C GLU A 287 12.65 7.09 -17.59
N LYS A 288 11.98 6.02 -18.01
CA LYS A 288 10.78 6.13 -18.86
C LYS A 288 9.63 6.85 -18.18
N VAL A 289 9.42 6.61 -16.88
CA VAL A 289 8.39 7.31 -16.10
C VAL A 289 8.69 8.81 -16.00
N LYS A 290 9.98 9.17 -15.81
CA LYS A 290 10.41 10.57 -15.62
C LYS A 290 10.48 11.37 -16.92
N HIS A 291 10.87 10.71 -18.02
CA HIS A 291 11.17 11.37 -19.30
C HIS A 291 10.36 10.81 -20.48
N PRO A 292 9.00 10.79 -20.38
CA PRO A 292 8.16 10.34 -21.49
C PRO A 292 8.16 11.33 -22.64
N SER A 293 8.16 10.84 -23.89
CA SER A 293 8.14 11.69 -25.09
C SER A 293 6.76 12.29 -25.40
N LYS A 294 5.68 11.66 -24.89
CA LYS A 294 4.28 12.05 -25.16
C LYS A 294 3.53 12.31 -23.88
N LYS A 295 2.44 13.08 -24.00
CA LYS A 295 1.49 13.30 -22.89
C LYS A 295 0.08 13.15 -23.44
N ILE A 296 -0.78 12.42 -22.72
CA ILE A 296 -2.20 12.28 -23.01
C ILE A 296 -3.03 12.56 -21.75
N GLU A 297 -4.27 12.98 -21.93
CA GLU A 297 -5.24 13.09 -20.84
C GLU A 297 -6.30 12.01 -20.97
N ILE A 298 -6.56 11.28 -19.87
CA ILE A 298 -7.60 10.25 -19.78
C ILE A 298 -8.56 10.67 -18.67
N ALA A 299 -9.88 10.64 -18.97
CA ALA A 299 -10.90 10.82 -17.95
C ALA A 299 -11.03 9.55 -17.11
N LEU A 300 -10.90 9.68 -15.81
CA LEU A 300 -11.28 8.65 -14.83
C LEU A 300 -12.64 9.03 -14.25
N VAL A 301 -13.69 8.39 -14.77
CA VAL A 301 -15.08 8.65 -14.38
C VAL A 301 -15.45 7.75 -13.21
N GLY A 302 -15.72 8.35 -12.06
CA GLY A 302 -16.04 7.62 -10.85
C GLY A 302 -16.78 8.47 -9.83
N LYS A 303 -17.02 7.92 -8.64
CA LYS A 303 -17.70 8.63 -7.55
C LYS A 303 -16.78 9.03 -6.40
N TYR A 304 -15.56 8.47 -6.32
CA TYR A 304 -14.56 8.77 -5.29
C TYR A 304 -13.43 9.63 -5.86
N THR A 305 -13.80 10.74 -6.49
CA THR A 305 -12.88 11.58 -7.29
C THR A 305 -12.07 12.58 -6.46
N GLU A 306 -12.40 12.75 -5.17
CA GLU A 306 -11.73 13.72 -4.28
C GLU A 306 -10.48 13.12 -3.62
N LEU A 307 -10.38 11.78 -3.54
CA LEU A 307 -9.23 11.07 -3.00
C LEU A 307 -8.60 10.15 -4.07
N PRO A 308 -7.42 10.49 -4.61
CA PRO A 308 -6.75 9.67 -5.62
C PRO A 308 -6.48 8.22 -5.17
N ASP A 309 -6.23 8.01 -3.88
CA ASP A 309 -5.95 6.69 -3.32
C ASP A 309 -7.16 5.73 -3.36
N ALA A 310 -8.38 6.25 -3.57
CA ALA A 310 -9.56 5.40 -3.81
C ALA A 310 -9.47 4.60 -5.13
N TYR A 311 -8.60 5.02 -6.07
CA TYR A 311 -8.35 4.37 -7.35
C TYR A 311 -6.86 4.10 -7.57
N LYS A 312 -6.13 3.80 -6.49
CA LYS A 312 -4.66 3.71 -6.50
C LYS A 312 -4.13 2.73 -7.54
N SER A 313 -4.66 1.52 -7.60
CA SER A 313 -4.23 0.50 -8.55
C SER A 313 -4.48 0.91 -10.01
N ILE A 314 -5.57 1.61 -10.29
CA ILE A 314 -5.84 2.17 -11.62
C ILE A 314 -4.80 3.23 -11.97
N CYS A 315 -4.52 4.15 -11.03
CA CYS A 315 -3.52 5.21 -11.23
C CYS A 315 -2.13 4.62 -11.51
N GLU A 316 -1.70 3.65 -10.70
CA GLU A 316 -0.41 2.99 -10.88
C GLU A 316 -0.34 2.17 -12.18
N SER A 317 -1.44 1.54 -12.59
CA SER A 317 -1.54 0.84 -13.89
C SER A 317 -1.31 1.79 -15.06
N PHE A 318 -1.82 3.02 -14.99
CA PHE A 318 -1.55 4.03 -16.01
C PHE A 318 -0.10 4.52 -16.03
N ILE A 319 0.58 4.56 -14.87
CA ILE A 319 2.01 4.86 -14.83
C ILE A 319 2.80 3.76 -15.53
N HIS A 320 2.50 2.49 -15.23
CA HIS A 320 3.16 1.33 -15.85
C HIS A 320 2.88 1.26 -17.36
N ALA A 321 1.64 1.40 -17.77
CA ALA A 321 1.27 1.42 -19.19
C ALA A 321 1.90 2.62 -19.92
N GLY A 322 1.96 3.76 -19.27
CA GLY A 322 2.61 4.96 -19.79
C GLY A 322 4.11 4.75 -20.03
N ALA A 323 4.82 4.13 -19.09
CA ALA A 323 6.24 3.83 -19.24
C ALA A 323 6.53 2.88 -20.42
N VAL A 324 5.67 1.88 -20.64
CA VAL A 324 5.80 0.94 -21.78
C VAL A 324 5.55 1.65 -23.12
N ASN A 325 4.59 2.59 -23.16
CA ASN A 325 4.17 3.30 -24.37
C ASN A 325 4.88 4.65 -24.56
N ASP A 326 5.93 4.94 -23.78
CA ASP A 326 6.65 6.21 -23.79
C ASP A 326 5.72 7.42 -23.70
N CYS A 327 4.80 7.38 -22.74
CA CYS A 327 3.72 8.33 -22.59
C CYS A 327 3.44 8.66 -21.13
N LYS A 328 3.32 9.96 -20.80
CA LYS A 328 2.78 10.41 -19.52
C LYS A 328 1.26 10.48 -19.59
N VAL A 329 0.58 9.64 -18.86
CA VAL A 329 -0.87 9.70 -18.70
C VAL A 329 -1.22 10.68 -17.59
N LYS A 330 -1.94 11.73 -17.92
CA LYS A 330 -2.54 12.64 -16.94
C LYS A 330 -3.99 12.23 -16.72
N LEU A 331 -4.31 11.78 -15.52
CA LEU A 331 -5.69 11.44 -15.15
C LEU A 331 -6.46 12.68 -14.79
N ARG A 332 -7.63 12.85 -15.41
CA ARG A 332 -8.63 13.83 -15.03
C ARG A 332 -9.78 13.13 -14.34
N TYR A 333 -9.88 13.34 -13.04
CA TYR A 333 -10.98 12.80 -12.25
C TYR A 333 -12.28 13.52 -12.56
N VAL A 334 -13.29 12.76 -12.95
CA VAL A 334 -14.62 13.29 -13.32
C VAL A 334 -15.66 12.60 -12.46
N ASN A 335 -16.37 13.38 -11.64
CA ASN A 335 -17.43 12.86 -10.79
C ASN A 335 -18.64 12.45 -11.64
N SER A 336 -18.97 11.15 -11.62
CA SER A 336 -20.07 10.60 -12.41
C SER A 336 -21.44 11.18 -12.06
N GLU A 337 -21.66 11.68 -10.84
CA GLU A 337 -22.92 12.31 -10.43
C GLU A 337 -23.16 13.65 -11.15
N LYS A 338 -22.11 14.26 -11.70
CA LYS A 338 -22.17 15.57 -12.41
C LYS A 338 -22.21 15.43 -13.95
N ILE A 339 -22.20 14.22 -14.46
CA ILE A 339 -22.25 13.99 -15.91
C ILE A 339 -23.71 13.83 -16.32
N THR A 340 -24.14 14.72 -17.20
CA THR A 340 -25.43 14.65 -17.91
C THR A 340 -25.17 14.66 -19.41
N ARG A 341 -26.19 14.39 -20.21
CA ARG A 341 -26.08 14.46 -21.67
C ARG A 341 -25.54 15.80 -22.17
N GLU A 342 -26.00 16.91 -21.56
CA GLU A 342 -25.62 18.28 -21.92
C GLU A 342 -24.18 18.59 -21.46
N SER A 343 -23.75 18.07 -20.31
CA SER A 343 -22.45 18.38 -19.72
C SER A 343 -21.31 17.47 -20.18
N ALA A 344 -21.64 16.32 -20.76
CA ALA A 344 -20.63 15.29 -21.14
C ALA A 344 -19.60 15.85 -22.14
N GLY A 345 -20.04 16.62 -23.15
CA GLY A 345 -19.16 17.23 -24.14
C GLY A 345 -18.11 18.17 -23.50
N ALA A 346 -18.53 18.98 -22.54
CA ALA A 346 -17.65 19.93 -21.86
C ALA A 346 -16.65 19.23 -20.94
N GLN A 347 -17.05 18.11 -20.31
CA GLN A 347 -16.24 17.39 -19.35
C GLN A 347 -15.30 16.37 -20.00
N LEU A 348 -15.71 15.72 -21.09
CA LEU A 348 -15.04 14.55 -21.66
C LEU A 348 -14.49 14.80 -23.08
N GLY A 349 -14.96 15.84 -23.80
CA GLY A 349 -14.69 16.02 -25.22
C GLY A 349 -13.23 16.26 -25.62
N LYS A 350 -12.36 16.58 -24.68
CA LYS A 350 -10.90 16.78 -24.92
C LYS A 350 -10.04 15.60 -24.47
N MET A 351 -10.66 14.51 -24.00
CA MET A 351 -9.94 13.37 -23.48
C MET A 351 -9.46 12.43 -24.59
N SER A 352 -8.25 11.91 -24.44
CA SER A 352 -7.69 10.89 -25.33
C SER A 352 -8.27 9.50 -25.08
N GLY A 353 -8.93 9.30 -23.95
CA GLY A 353 -9.60 8.08 -23.55
C GLY A 353 -10.49 8.32 -22.34
N ILE A 354 -11.45 7.44 -22.12
CA ILE A 354 -12.38 7.48 -20.98
C ILE A 354 -12.33 6.11 -20.28
N LEU A 355 -11.99 6.12 -18.99
CA LEU A 355 -12.11 4.97 -18.12
C LEU A 355 -13.27 5.19 -17.17
N VAL A 356 -14.21 4.24 -17.12
CA VAL A 356 -15.29 4.23 -16.14
C VAL A 356 -14.94 3.24 -15.03
N ALA A 357 -14.76 3.79 -13.82
CA ALA A 357 -14.24 3.12 -12.67
C ALA A 357 -15.23 2.12 -12.01
N PRO A 358 -14.74 1.15 -11.23
CA PRO A 358 -15.56 0.28 -10.41
C PRO A 358 -16.36 1.04 -9.35
N GLY A 359 -17.20 0.34 -8.60
CA GLY A 359 -17.97 0.87 -7.48
C GLY A 359 -19.21 0.05 -7.21
N PHE A 360 -19.91 0.37 -6.10
CA PHE A 360 -21.13 -0.29 -5.67
C PHE A 360 -22.27 0.72 -5.46
N GLY A 361 -23.51 0.22 -5.52
CA GLY A 361 -24.73 1.00 -5.25
C GLY A 361 -25.06 2.01 -6.35
N ASN A 362 -26.18 2.69 -6.17
CA ASN A 362 -26.89 3.41 -7.23
C ASN A 362 -26.32 4.80 -7.55
N ARG A 363 -25.45 5.35 -6.68
CA ARG A 363 -24.92 6.71 -6.82
C ARG A 363 -24.05 6.86 -8.06
N GLY A 364 -24.41 7.82 -8.94
CA GLY A 364 -23.62 8.16 -10.14
C GLY A 364 -23.75 7.17 -11.31
N ILE A 365 -24.70 6.23 -11.28
CA ILE A 365 -24.92 5.21 -12.32
C ILE A 365 -25.26 5.86 -13.66
N GLU A 366 -26.27 6.75 -13.72
CA GLU A 366 -26.69 7.35 -14.96
C GLU A 366 -25.59 8.20 -15.62
N GLY A 367 -24.79 8.91 -14.82
CA GLY A 367 -23.63 9.64 -15.35
C GLY A 367 -22.53 8.72 -15.88
N LYS A 368 -22.35 7.51 -15.32
CA LYS A 368 -21.47 6.50 -15.91
C LYS A 368 -22.00 6.02 -17.27
N ILE A 369 -23.31 5.78 -17.39
CA ILE A 369 -23.96 5.39 -18.64
C ILE A 369 -23.80 6.51 -19.69
N GLU A 370 -24.00 7.77 -19.31
CA GLU A 370 -23.80 8.91 -20.23
C GLU A 370 -22.33 9.07 -20.64
N ALA A 371 -21.36 8.80 -19.76
CA ALA A 371 -19.95 8.81 -20.13
C ALA A 371 -19.61 7.72 -21.16
N VAL A 372 -20.17 6.51 -21.01
CA VAL A 372 -20.04 5.42 -21.99
C VAL A 372 -20.65 5.84 -23.32
N ARG A 373 -21.88 6.36 -23.29
CA ARG A 373 -22.57 6.84 -24.48
C ARG A 373 -21.75 7.90 -25.22
N PHE A 374 -21.23 8.89 -24.49
CA PHE A 374 -20.41 9.94 -25.08
C PHE A 374 -19.14 9.36 -25.74
N ALA A 375 -18.48 8.41 -25.09
CA ALA A 375 -17.30 7.73 -25.65
C ALA A 375 -17.65 7.01 -26.97
N ARG A 376 -18.75 6.23 -26.99
CA ARG A 376 -19.19 5.51 -28.16
C ARG A 376 -19.60 6.45 -29.33
N GLU A 377 -20.42 7.46 -29.05
CA GLU A 377 -20.93 8.39 -30.08
C GLU A 377 -19.82 9.26 -30.70
N ASN A 378 -18.70 9.48 -29.94
CA ASN A 378 -17.58 10.30 -30.40
C ASN A 378 -16.32 9.52 -30.76
N ASN A 379 -16.39 8.18 -30.80
CA ASN A 379 -15.28 7.27 -31.10
C ASN A 379 -14.05 7.50 -30.19
N ILE A 380 -14.28 7.82 -28.91
CA ILE A 380 -13.20 7.97 -27.93
C ILE A 380 -12.88 6.58 -27.35
N PRO A 381 -11.58 6.17 -27.26
CA PRO A 381 -11.18 4.94 -26.61
C PRO A 381 -11.78 4.81 -25.21
N PHE A 382 -12.37 3.65 -24.93
CA PHE A 382 -13.12 3.38 -23.71
C PHE A 382 -12.63 2.12 -22.98
N LEU A 383 -12.58 2.19 -21.67
CA LEU A 383 -12.40 1.03 -20.78
C LEU A 383 -13.37 1.12 -19.61
N GLY A 384 -14.17 0.08 -19.40
CA GLY A 384 -15.01 -0.09 -18.22
C GLY A 384 -14.45 -1.18 -17.29
N ILE A 385 -14.30 -0.88 -16.00
CA ILE A 385 -13.85 -1.83 -15.00
C ILE A 385 -15.00 -2.17 -14.07
N CYS A 386 -15.30 -3.48 -13.87
CA CYS A 386 -16.35 -3.98 -12.99
C CYS A 386 -17.70 -3.29 -13.30
N LEU A 387 -18.21 -2.45 -12.41
CA LEU A 387 -19.43 -1.65 -12.63
C LEU A 387 -19.35 -0.82 -13.92
N GLY A 388 -18.17 -0.30 -14.27
CA GLY A 388 -17.98 0.46 -15.51
C GLY A 388 -18.21 -0.39 -16.76
N MET A 389 -17.81 -1.64 -16.75
CA MET A 389 -18.11 -2.60 -17.82
C MET A 389 -19.61 -2.94 -17.86
N GLN A 390 -20.23 -3.16 -16.70
CA GLN A 390 -21.67 -3.39 -16.60
C GLN A 390 -22.47 -2.21 -17.19
N MET A 391 -22.05 -0.96 -16.89
CA MET A 391 -22.71 0.24 -17.45
C MET A 391 -22.53 0.35 -18.96
N ALA A 392 -21.44 -0.17 -19.52
CA ALA A 392 -21.29 -0.23 -20.98
C ALA A 392 -22.29 -1.19 -21.62
N VAL A 393 -22.55 -2.35 -21.00
CA VAL A 393 -23.60 -3.29 -21.46
C VAL A 393 -24.98 -2.65 -21.37
N VAL A 394 -25.28 -1.99 -20.25
CA VAL A 394 -26.56 -1.28 -20.05
C VAL A 394 -26.75 -0.15 -21.08
N GLU A 395 -25.70 0.65 -21.31
CA GLU A 395 -25.72 1.72 -22.30
C GLU A 395 -26.05 1.18 -23.70
N TYR A 396 -25.35 0.14 -24.11
CA TYR A 396 -25.53 -0.46 -25.43
C TYR A 396 -26.94 -1.04 -25.58
N ALA A 397 -27.45 -1.72 -24.57
CA ALA A 397 -28.80 -2.23 -24.54
C ALA A 397 -29.85 -1.12 -24.70
N ARG A 398 -29.72 -0.02 -23.97
CA ARG A 398 -30.66 1.10 -23.99
C ARG A 398 -30.62 1.88 -25.29
N HIS A 399 -29.43 2.25 -25.76
CA HIS A 399 -29.28 3.26 -26.80
C HIS A 399 -28.97 2.71 -28.20
N VAL A 400 -28.49 1.46 -28.29
CA VAL A 400 -28.22 0.81 -29.57
C VAL A 400 -29.28 -0.23 -29.90
N LEU A 401 -29.68 -1.07 -28.93
CA LEU A 401 -30.70 -2.10 -29.14
C LEU A 401 -32.14 -1.60 -28.88
N GLY A 402 -32.30 -0.40 -28.30
CA GLY A 402 -33.62 0.19 -28.02
C GLY A 402 -34.36 -0.50 -26.86
N LEU A 403 -33.68 -1.23 -25.99
CA LEU A 403 -34.27 -1.90 -24.83
C LEU A 403 -34.46 -0.87 -23.70
N THR A 404 -35.48 -0.03 -23.83
CA THR A 404 -35.78 1.03 -22.86
C THR A 404 -35.96 0.46 -21.46
N GLY A 405 -35.22 0.99 -20.49
CA GLY A 405 -35.26 0.53 -19.10
C GLY A 405 -34.32 -0.64 -18.80
N ALA A 406 -33.51 -1.12 -19.76
CA ALA A 406 -32.50 -2.14 -19.48
C ALA A 406 -31.56 -1.72 -18.34
N HIS A 407 -31.30 -2.62 -17.40
CA HIS A 407 -30.45 -2.37 -16.22
C HIS A 407 -29.80 -3.65 -15.69
N THR A 408 -28.99 -3.52 -14.67
CA THR A 408 -28.58 -4.64 -13.82
C THR A 408 -29.65 -4.88 -12.75
N SER A 409 -29.97 -6.12 -12.46
CA SER A 409 -30.92 -6.50 -11.40
C SER A 409 -30.48 -6.09 -9.99
N GLU A 410 -29.17 -5.87 -9.77
CA GLU A 410 -28.61 -5.34 -8.52
C GLU A 410 -29.09 -3.89 -8.25
N VAL A 411 -29.19 -3.07 -9.30
CA VAL A 411 -29.56 -1.66 -9.19
C VAL A 411 -31.06 -1.47 -9.33
N ASP A 412 -31.68 -2.15 -10.27
CA ASP A 412 -33.13 -2.16 -10.49
C ASP A 412 -33.64 -3.60 -10.57
N PRO A 413 -34.07 -4.18 -9.44
CA PRO A 413 -34.63 -5.54 -9.41
C PRO A 413 -35.88 -5.73 -10.29
N ASN A 414 -36.57 -4.65 -10.66
CA ASN A 414 -37.79 -4.68 -11.45
C ASN A 414 -37.56 -4.29 -12.93
N THR A 415 -36.31 -4.21 -13.37
CA THR A 415 -36.02 -3.84 -14.77
C THR A 415 -36.71 -4.79 -15.73
N PRO A 416 -37.34 -4.28 -16.82
CA PRO A 416 -37.94 -5.15 -17.84
C PRO A 416 -36.90 -5.93 -18.65
N TYR A 417 -35.65 -5.51 -18.63
CA TYR A 417 -34.54 -6.11 -19.36
C TYR A 417 -33.30 -6.22 -18.45
N PRO A 418 -33.19 -7.30 -17.62
CA PRO A 418 -32.04 -7.51 -16.74
C PRO A 418 -30.83 -7.99 -17.58
N VAL A 419 -30.11 -7.05 -18.21
CA VAL A 419 -28.97 -7.35 -19.07
C VAL A 419 -27.72 -7.73 -18.29
N ILE A 420 -27.69 -7.46 -17.01
CA ILE A 420 -26.73 -7.95 -16.00
C ILE A 420 -27.57 -8.53 -14.86
N ASP A 421 -27.34 -9.78 -14.54
CA ASP A 421 -28.09 -10.52 -13.51
C ASP A 421 -27.22 -11.57 -12.82
N LEU A 422 -27.71 -12.13 -11.71
CA LEU A 422 -27.08 -13.23 -11.01
C LEU A 422 -27.06 -14.48 -11.89
N MET A 423 -25.95 -15.19 -11.88
CA MET A 423 -25.90 -16.49 -12.55
C MET A 423 -26.77 -17.50 -11.79
N PRO A 424 -27.38 -18.48 -12.51
CA PRO A 424 -28.30 -19.44 -11.90
C PRO A 424 -27.73 -20.20 -10.70
N ASP A 425 -26.43 -20.46 -10.70
CA ASP A 425 -25.70 -21.16 -9.63
C ASP A 425 -25.33 -20.24 -8.44
N GLN A 426 -25.53 -18.92 -8.56
CA GLN A 426 -25.28 -17.96 -7.49
C GLN A 426 -26.53 -17.51 -6.73
N GLN A 427 -27.71 -18.03 -7.08
CA GLN A 427 -28.98 -17.66 -6.45
C GLN A 427 -29.16 -18.17 -5.03
N ASN A 428 -28.30 -19.04 -4.53
CA ASN A 428 -28.40 -19.67 -3.19
C ASN A 428 -27.11 -19.60 -2.37
N ILE A 429 -26.29 -18.58 -2.57
CA ILE A 429 -25.07 -18.37 -1.77
C ILE A 429 -25.32 -17.37 -0.66
#